data_0f377cfcf8b08b7240a28ff8febd2a74
#
_entry.id   0f377cfcf8b08b7240a28ff8febd2a74
#
_cell.length_a   1.000
_cell.length_b   1.000
_cell.length_c   1.000
_cell.angle_alpha   90.00
_cell.angle_beta   90.00
_cell.angle_gamma   90.00
#
_symmetry.space_group_name_H-M   'P 1'
#
loop_
_entity.id
_entity.type
_entity.pdbx_description
1 polymer ?
#
loop_
_entity_poly.entity_id
_entity_poly.type
_entity_poly.pdbx_seq_one_letter_code
_entity_poly.pdbx_strand_id
1 'polypeptide(L)'
;MGALLQSGNVTPGHLVTWVTDGVVQDGGATPAAQRVLASLRGANFNITTDQPILIPLNFVAFQLTSIIVTNASISLTTAVGGFYPAGSKGGTPVVSAAQSYSALTTPAGLLAVTLASFGANTRFSSTNLGAIGGQLAIWFALTTAQGVNAVADIYLIGTDLT
;
A
#
# COMPACT_ATOMS: atom_id res chain seq x y z
N MET A 1 47.26 9.90 3.80
CA MET A 1 45.84 9.54 4.08
C MET A 1 45.23 10.68 4.87
N GLY A 2 44.26 11.40 4.30
CA GLY A 2 43.49 12.41 5.03
C GLY A 2 42.54 11.74 6.01
N ALA A 3 42.48 12.24 7.25
CA ALA A 3 41.51 11.78 8.22
C ALA A 3 40.13 12.31 7.82
N LEU A 4 39.13 11.45 7.86
CA LEU A 4 37.73 11.85 7.72
C LEU A 4 37.32 12.59 9.01
N LEU A 5 36.92 13.84 8.90
CA LEU A 5 36.44 14.64 10.03
C LEU A 5 34.91 14.69 10.01
N GLN A 6 34.30 14.27 11.11
CA GLN A 6 32.86 14.42 11.31
C GLN A 6 32.56 15.76 11.96
N SER A 7 31.65 16.53 11.38
CA SER A 7 31.13 17.77 11.94
C SER A 7 29.81 17.50 12.67
N GLY A 8 29.84 17.41 14.01
CA GLY A 8 28.68 17.12 14.83
C GLY A 8 28.36 15.62 14.96
N ASN A 9 27.30 15.30 15.67
CA ASN A 9 26.79 13.93 15.80
C ASN A 9 25.87 13.59 14.62
N VAL A 10 26.15 12.46 13.96
CA VAL A 10 25.27 11.91 12.93
C VAL A 10 24.22 11.02 13.62
N THR A 11 22.96 11.32 13.41
CA THR A 11 21.85 10.52 13.95
C THR A 11 21.73 9.21 13.14
N PRO A 12 21.63 8.03 13.77
CA PRO A 12 21.40 6.79 13.04
C PRO A 12 20.15 6.88 12.13
N GLY A 13 20.30 6.45 10.89
CA GLY A 13 19.24 6.53 9.88
C GLY A 13 19.17 7.84 9.09
N HIS A 14 20.00 8.83 9.43
CA HIS A 14 20.15 10.04 8.62
C HIS A 14 21.12 9.84 7.45
N LEU A 15 20.91 10.62 6.40
CA LEU A 15 21.88 10.73 5.31
C LEU A 15 23.14 11.46 5.81
N VAL A 16 24.28 11.04 5.29
CA VAL A 16 25.55 11.74 5.50
C VAL A 16 25.85 12.55 4.24
N THR A 17 26.06 13.86 4.39
CA THR A 17 26.42 14.75 3.27
C THR A 17 27.86 15.26 3.40
N TRP A 18 28.53 15.37 2.27
CA TRP A 18 29.85 16.03 2.19
C TRP A 18 29.64 17.53 2.18
N VAL A 19 30.25 18.23 3.12
CA VAL A 19 30.16 19.69 3.23
C VAL A 19 31.39 20.33 2.58
N THR A 20 32.55 19.68 2.75
CA THR A 20 33.81 20.08 2.17
C THR A 20 34.74 18.87 2.11
N ASP A 21 35.89 19.02 1.48
CA ASP A 21 36.80 17.90 1.32
C ASP A 21 37.24 17.32 2.69
N GLY A 22 36.93 16.05 2.89
CA GLY A 22 37.19 15.33 4.13
C GLY A 22 36.26 15.60 5.30
N VAL A 23 35.21 16.42 5.13
CA VAL A 23 34.24 16.69 6.19
C VAL A 23 32.88 16.13 5.82
N VAL A 24 32.26 15.37 6.74
CA VAL A 24 30.89 14.87 6.63
C VAL A 24 30.02 15.47 7.73
N GLN A 25 28.78 15.71 7.40
CA GLN A 25 27.80 16.23 8.34
C GLN A 25 26.49 15.44 8.22
N ASP A 26 25.66 15.51 9.27
CA ASP A 26 24.31 14.97 9.24
C ASP A 26 23.47 15.73 8.21
N GLY A 27 23.08 15.06 7.13
CA GLY A 27 22.24 15.61 6.05
C GLY A 27 20.75 15.56 6.33
N GLY A 28 20.33 15.16 7.55
CA GLY A 28 18.95 15.02 7.96
C GLY A 28 18.36 13.63 7.70
N ALA A 29 17.14 13.44 8.16
CA ALA A 29 16.43 12.17 7.99
C ALA A 29 16.30 11.80 6.51
N THR A 30 16.54 10.53 6.18
CA THR A 30 16.19 10.02 4.85
C THR A 30 14.69 10.19 4.62
N PRO A 31 14.27 10.77 3.49
CA PRO A 31 12.86 10.77 3.15
C PRO A 31 12.32 9.35 3.23
N ALA A 32 11.18 9.16 3.86
CA ALA A 32 10.55 7.85 3.96
C ALA A 32 10.28 7.33 2.54
N ALA A 33 11.00 6.28 2.15
CA ALA A 33 10.91 5.72 0.81
C ALA A 33 9.56 5.02 0.61
N GLN A 34 8.97 5.18 -0.58
CA GLN A 34 7.82 4.37 -0.99
C GLN A 34 8.25 2.93 -1.17
N ARG A 35 7.44 2.01 -0.64
CA ARG A 35 7.68 0.57 -0.75
C ARG A 35 6.35 -0.20 -0.81
N VAL A 36 6.43 -1.46 -1.18
CA VAL A 36 5.30 -2.38 -1.03
C VAL A 36 5.11 -2.64 0.46
N LEU A 37 3.96 -2.21 0.99
CA LEU A 37 3.58 -2.41 2.40
C LEU A 37 2.98 -3.79 2.61
N ALA A 38 2.13 -4.25 1.68
CA ALA A 38 1.48 -5.55 1.73
C ALA A 38 1.05 -6.00 0.33
N SER A 39 0.72 -7.27 0.18
CA SER A 39 0.16 -7.80 -1.05
C SER A 39 -0.86 -8.90 -0.78
N LEU A 40 -1.82 -9.04 -1.69
CA LEU A 40 -2.73 -10.18 -1.78
C LEU A 40 -2.56 -10.78 -3.17
N ARG A 41 -1.87 -11.92 -3.23
CA ARG A 41 -1.69 -12.64 -4.50
C ARG A 41 -2.88 -13.55 -4.75
N GLY A 42 -3.33 -13.59 -5.99
CA GLY A 42 -4.48 -14.38 -6.40
C GLY A 42 -5.79 -13.94 -5.75
N ALA A 43 -5.97 -12.63 -5.52
CA ALA A 43 -7.24 -12.09 -5.05
C ALA A 43 -8.36 -12.56 -5.97
N ASN A 44 -9.44 -13.08 -5.38
CA ASN A 44 -10.55 -13.65 -6.13
C ASN A 44 -11.53 -12.56 -6.60
N PHE A 45 -11.59 -12.33 -7.89
CA PHE A 45 -12.51 -11.35 -8.49
C PHE A 45 -13.88 -11.94 -8.87
N ASN A 46 -14.14 -13.20 -8.48
CA ASN A 46 -15.44 -13.84 -8.73
C ASN A 46 -16.34 -13.91 -7.49
N ILE A 47 -15.94 -13.31 -6.38
CA ILE A 47 -16.71 -13.27 -5.13
C ILE A 47 -16.84 -11.84 -4.62
N THR A 48 -17.93 -11.58 -3.90
CA THR A 48 -18.19 -10.29 -3.23
C THR A 48 -17.83 -10.31 -1.74
N THR A 49 -17.35 -11.47 -1.25
CA THR A 49 -16.88 -11.62 0.12
C THR A 49 -15.58 -10.86 0.33
N ASP A 50 -15.42 -10.27 1.49
CA ASP A 50 -14.23 -9.52 1.86
C ASP A 50 -12.98 -10.40 1.88
N GLN A 51 -11.90 -9.90 1.32
CA GLN A 51 -10.60 -10.56 1.28
C GLN A 51 -9.57 -9.68 1.99
N PRO A 52 -9.05 -10.11 3.14
CA PRO A 52 -8.11 -9.31 3.91
C PRO A 52 -6.73 -9.27 3.27
N ILE A 53 -6.14 -8.09 3.23
CA ILE A 53 -4.75 -7.85 2.88
C ILE A 53 -4.03 -7.55 4.19
N LEU A 54 -3.29 -8.52 4.71
CA LEU A 54 -2.63 -8.41 5.99
C LEU A 54 -1.38 -7.54 5.90
N ILE A 55 -1.29 -6.54 6.78
CA ILE A 55 -0.14 -5.65 6.88
C ILE A 55 0.92 -6.33 7.77
N PRO A 56 2.17 -6.51 7.32
CA PRO A 56 3.21 -7.11 8.15
C PRO A 56 3.39 -6.38 9.49
N LEU A 57 3.67 -7.14 10.56
CA LEU A 57 3.72 -6.65 11.94
C LEU A 57 4.78 -5.57 12.20
N ASN A 58 5.75 -5.43 11.32
CA ASN A 58 6.76 -4.38 11.40
C ASN A 58 6.25 -2.99 10.98
N PHE A 59 5.02 -2.90 10.42
CA PHE A 59 4.38 -1.63 10.08
C PHE A 59 3.35 -1.27 11.16
N VAL A 60 3.72 -0.38 12.05
CA VAL A 60 2.81 0.12 13.12
C VAL A 60 1.98 1.30 12.62
N ALA A 61 2.55 2.11 11.71
CA ALA A 61 1.87 3.19 11.06
C ALA A 61 2.43 3.41 9.65
N PHE A 62 1.55 3.72 8.70
CA PHE A 62 1.91 3.96 7.31
C PHE A 62 0.93 4.90 6.62
N GLN A 63 1.32 5.42 5.47
CA GLN A 63 0.45 6.15 4.56
C GLN A 63 0.46 5.46 3.20
N LEU A 64 -0.72 5.24 2.62
CA LEU A 64 -0.85 4.72 1.26
C LEU A 64 -0.56 5.83 0.24
N THR A 65 0.14 5.46 -0.82
CA THR A 65 0.35 6.33 -1.97
C THR A 65 -0.31 5.77 -3.23
N SER A 66 -0.45 4.44 -3.32
CA SER A 66 -1.10 3.78 -4.44
C SER A 66 -1.53 2.36 -4.06
N ILE A 67 -2.54 1.86 -4.76
CA ILE A 67 -2.89 0.44 -4.80
C ILE A 67 -2.79 -0.01 -6.25
N ILE A 68 -2.03 -1.06 -6.50
CA ILE A 68 -1.82 -1.60 -7.84
C ILE A 68 -2.49 -2.95 -7.92
N VAL A 69 -3.29 -3.15 -8.98
CA VAL A 69 -3.87 -4.44 -9.35
C VAL A 69 -3.24 -4.86 -10.68
N THR A 70 -2.76 -6.09 -10.75
CA THR A 70 -2.05 -6.62 -11.92
C THR A 70 -2.19 -8.13 -12.01
N ASN A 71 -1.62 -8.75 -13.03
CA ASN A 71 -1.63 -10.20 -13.24
C ASN A 71 -3.04 -10.81 -13.26
N ALA A 72 -4.02 -10.08 -13.80
CA ALA A 72 -5.37 -10.60 -13.94
C ALA A 72 -5.36 -11.83 -14.85
N SER A 73 -5.92 -12.95 -14.38
CA SER A 73 -5.96 -14.21 -15.15
C SER A 73 -6.84 -14.12 -16.40
N ILE A 74 -7.80 -13.20 -16.39
CA ILE A 74 -8.67 -12.83 -17.52
C ILE A 74 -8.99 -11.34 -17.43
N SER A 75 -9.58 -10.77 -18.50
CA SER A 75 -10.07 -9.39 -18.48
C SER A 75 -11.16 -9.18 -17.41
N LEU A 76 -11.01 -8.14 -16.59
CA LEU A 76 -11.90 -7.83 -15.46
C LEU A 76 -12.99 -6.83 -15.86
N THR A 77 -13.71 -7.11 -16.94
CA THR A 77 -14.63 -6.17 -17.61
C THR A 77 -15.83 -5.74 -16.79
N THR A 78 -16.29 -6.59 -15.85
CA THR A 78 -17.49 -6.36 -15.04
C THR A 78 -17.20 -6.16 -13.57
N ALA A 79 -15.98 -6.46 -13.12
CA ALA A 79 -15.61 -6.36 -11.71
C ALA A 79 -15.63 -4.91 -11.22
N VAL A 80 -16.36 -4.66 -10.13
CA VAL A 80 -16.44 -3.37 -9.45
C VAL A 80 -16.34 -3.59 -7.95
N GLY A 81 -15.61 -2.75 -7.24
CA GLY A 81 -15.49 -2.85 -5.79
C GLY A 81 -14.42 -1.94 -5.23
N GLY A 82 -14.24 -1.95 -3.92
CA GLY A 82 -13.36 -1.03 -3.22
C GLY A 82 -12.44 -1.67 -2.21
N PHE A 83 -11.76 -0.81 -1.47
CA PHE A 83 -10.91 -1.19 -0.33
C PHE A 83 -11.41 -0.49 0.92
N TYR A 84 -11.42 -1.21 2.04
CA TYR A 84 -12.04 -0.77 3.28
C TYR A 84 -11.08 -0.95 4.47
N PRO A 85 -11.16 -0.07 5.48
CA PRO A 85 -10.34 -0.18 6.67
C PRO A 85 -10.81 -1.25 7.66
N ALA A 86 -12.02 -1.78 7.48
CA ALA A 86 -12.59 -2.84 8.32
C ALA A 86 -13.38 -3.84 7.48
N GLY A 87 -13.54 -5.06 8.02
CA GLY A 87 -14.33 -6.11 7.39
C GLY A 87 -15.81 -5.74 7.23
N SER A 88 -16.52 -6.53 6.44
CA SER A 88 -17.94 -6.29 6.07
C SER A 88 -18.15 -4.94 5.35
N LYS A 89 -17.16 -4.53 4.54
CA LYS A 89 -17.14 -3.22 3.85
C LYS A 89 -17.29 -2.05 4.84
N GLY A 90 -16.78 -2.23 6.06
CA GLY A 90 -16.92 -1.26 7.15
C GLY A 90 -15.95 -0.08 7.06
N GLY A 91 -16.38 1.04 7.64
CA GLY A 91 -15.61 2.29 7.69
C GLY A 91 -15.66 3.12 6.41
N THR A 92 -14.97 4.27 6.43
CA THR A 92 -14.84 5.12 5.24
C THR A 92 -13.94 4.43 4.20
N PRO A 93 -14.39 4.24 2.96
CA PRO A 93 -13.60 3.52 1.97
C PRO A 93 -12.24 4.15 1.71
N VAL A 94 -11.21 3.31 1.65
CA VAL A 94 -9.84 3.67 1.19
C VAL A 94 -9.84 3.88 -0.33
N VAL A 95 -10.64 3.05 -1.03
CA VAL A 95 -10.95 3.18 -2.45
C VAL A 95 -12.46 3.02 -2.60
N SER A 96 -13.06 3.85 -3.44
CA SER A 96 -14.50 3.86 -3.70
C SER A 96 -15.04 2.46 -4.00
N ALA A 97 -16.22 2.13 -3.44
CA ALA A 97 -16.97 0.92 -3.77
C ALA A 97 -17.37 0.82 -5.25
N ALA A 98 -17.34 1.93 -5.98
CA ALA A 98 -17.63 2.02 -7.41
C ALA A 98 -16.37 1.95 -8.30
N GLN A 99 -15.20 1.60 -7.74
CA GLN A 99 -13.98 1.43 -8.53
C GLN A 99 -14.16 0.30 -9.54
N SER A 100 -14.05 0.63 -10.83
CA SER A 100 -14.08 -0.35 -11.92
C SER A 100 -12.68 -0.92 -12.17
N TYR A 101 -12.62 -2.21 -12.45
CA TYR A 101 -11.38 -2.91 -12.86
C TYR A 101 -11.34 -3.21 -14.36
N SER A 102 -12.30 -2.68 -15.14
CA SER A 102 -12.45 -2.93 -16.57
C SER A 102 -11.25 -2.54 -17.44
N ALA A 103 -10.39 -1.66 -16.93
CA ALA A 103 -9.12 -1.32 -17.60
C ALA A 103 -8.10 -2.47 -17.62
N LEU A 104 -8.26 -3.48 -16.76
CA LEU A 104 -7.45 -4.70 -16.78
C LEU A 104 -8.01 -5.68 -17.82
N THR A 105 -7.62 -5.50 -19.07
CA THR A 105 -8.10 -6.30 -20.21
C THR A 105 -7.17 -7.45 -20.59
N THR A 106 -5.98 -7.51 -20.03
CA THR A 106 -4.98 -8.56 -20.32
C THR A 106 -4.28 -9.02 -19.03
N PRO A 107 -3.74 -10.26 -18.98
CA PRO A 107 -2.95 -10.72 -17.84
C PRO A 107 -1.74 -9.85 -17.53
N ALA A 108 -1.13 -9.24 -18.54
CA ALA A 108 0.03 -8.34 -18.39
C ALA A 108 -0.35 -6.90 -18.02
N GLY A 109 -1.65 -6.60 -17.88
CA GLY A 109 -2.14 -5.27 -17.54
C GLY A 109 -1.77 -4.86 -16.11
N LEU A 110 -1.70 -3.54 -15.91
CA LEU A 110 -1.52 -2.91 -14.60
C LEU A 110 -2.56 -1.81 -14.44
N LEU A 111 -3.23 -1.79 -13.29
CA LEU A 111 -4.16 -0.73 -12.92
C LEU A 111 -3.71 -0.11 -11.60
N ALA A 112 -3.32 1.16 -11.65
CA ALA A 112 -3.19 1.97 -10.45
C ALA A 112 -4.59 2.45 -10.04
N VAL A 113 -5.05 2.00 -8.89
CA VAL A 113 -6.38 2.32 -8.36
C VAL A 113 -6.38 3.69 -7.71
N THR A 114 -7.38 4.51 -7.99
CA THR A 114 -7.51 5.84 -7.41
C THR A 114 -7.91 5.74 -5.93
N LEU A 115 -7.06 6.25 -5.05
CA LEU A 115 -7.39 6.35 -3.62
C LEU A 115 -8.50 7.39 -3.42
N ALA A 116 -9.46 7.08 -2.57
CA ALA A 116 -10.41 8.07 -2.06
C ALA A 116 -9.68 9.08 -1.15
N SER A 117 -10.29 10.23 -0.87
CA SER A 117 -9.69 11.27 -0.03
C SER A 117 -9.24 10.73 1.34
N PHE A 118 -10.01 9.85 1.95
CA PHE A 118 -9.63 9.15 3.18
C PHE A 118 -8.37 8.29 2.97
N GLY A 119 -8.33 7.47 1.92
CA GLY A 119 -7.18 6.60 1.63
C GLY A 119 -5.89 7.37 1.37
N ALA A 120 -5.97 8.48 0.63
CA ALA A 120 -4.81 9.28 0.23
C ALA A 120 -4.21 10.11 1.37
N ASN A 121 -5.05 10.57 2.33
CA ASN A 121 -4.65 11.55 3.33
C ASN A 121 -4.56 11.00 4.75
N THR A 122 -4.82 9.70 4.94
CA THR A 122 -4.85 9.10 6.28
C THR A 122 -3.54 8.42 6.61
N ARG A 123 -3.02 8.70 7.82
CA ARG A 123 -2.02 7.87 8.47
C ARG A 123 -2.73 6.65 9.06
N PHE A 124 -2.51 5.50 8.45
CA PHE A 124 -3.08 4.23 8.91
C PHE A 124 -2.32 3.67 10.11
N SER A 125 -3.05 3.13 11.07
CA SER A 125 -2.53 2.50 12.28
C SER A 125 -3.62 1.65 12.94
N SER A 126 -3.36 1.08 14.11
CA SER A 126 -4.35 0.34 14.89
C SER A 126 -5.56 1.16 15.36
N THR A 127 -5.52 2.48 15.23
CA THR A 127 -6.65 3.35 15.61
C THR A 127 -7.72 3.45 14.53
N ASN A 128 -7.38 3.17 13.27
CA ASN A 128 -8.30 3.34 12.13
C ASN A 128 -8.31 2.17 11.15
N LEU A 129 -7.57 1.11 11.43
CA LEU A 129 -7.66 -0.17 10.72
C LEU A 129 -8.17 -1.26 11.65
N GLY A 130 -8.99 -2.13 11.10
CA GLY A 130 -9.33 -3.40 11.75
C GLY A 130 -8.13 -4.35 11.74
N ALA A 131 -8.22 -5.39 12.57
CA ALA A 131 -7.17 -6.40 12.71
C ALA A 131 -7.73 -7.82 12.67
N ILE A 132 -6.91 -8.75 12.19
CA ILE A 132 -7.16 -10.19 12.22
C ILE A 132 -6.02 -10.84 12.99
N GLY A 133 -6.33 -11.50 14.10
CA GLY A 133 -5.30 -12.13 14.94
C GLY A 133 -4.24 -11.15 15.46
N GLY A 134 -4.60 -9.87 15.67
CA GLY A 134 -3.68 -8.82 16.10
C GLY A 134 -2.89 -8.15 14.97
N GLN A 135 -3.01 -8.62 13.74
CA GLN A 135 -2.37 -8.04 12.55
C GLN A 135 -3.32 -7.08 11.84
N LEU A 136 -2.87 -5.86 11.55
CA LEU A 136 -3.65 -4.87 10.81
C LEU A 136 -4.00 -5.39 9.42
N ALA A 137 -5.17 -5.01 8.91
CA ALA A 137 -5.63 -5.41 7.60
C ALA A 137 -6.37 -4.27 6.87
N ILE A 138 -6.25 -4.28 5.54
CA ILE A 138 -7.14 -3.58 4.61
C ILE A 138 -7.93 -4.65 3.87
N TRP A 139 -9.24 -4.47 3.74
CA TRP A 139 -10.12 -5.45 3.09
C TRP A 139 -10.43 -5.03 1.66
N PHE A 140 -10.11 -5.92 0.73
CA PHE A 140 -10.60 -5.83 -0.64
C PHE A 140 -11.97 -6.49 -0.72
N ALA A 141 -12.96 -5.82 -1.30
CA ALA A 141 -14.30 -6.37 -1.48
C ALA A 141 -14.97 -5.83 -2.73
N LEU A 142 -15.49 -6.74 -3.55
CA LEU A 142 -16.27 -6.37 -4.72
C LEU A 142 -17.72 -6.08 -4.35
N THR A 143 -18.31 -5.13 -5.05
CA THR A 143 -19.75 -4.90 -5.10
C THR A 143 -20.38 -5.67 -6.26
N THR A 144 -19.62 -5.84 -7.35
CA THR A 144 -20.00 -6.66 -8.52
C THR A 144 -18.83 -7.57 -8.87
N ALA A 145 -19.06 -8.87 -8.85
CA ALA A 145 -18.07 -9.88 -9.21
C ALA A 145 -17.92 -9.98 -10.75
N GLN A 146 -16.77 -10.54 -11.20
CA GLN A 146 -16.51 -10.75 -12.64
C GLN A 146 -17.48 -11.73 -13.30
N GLY A 147 -18.10 -12.63 -12.52
CA GLY A 147 -19.09 -13.60 -13.04
C GLY A 147 -18.48 -14.88 -13.63
N VAL A 148 -17.16 -14.94 -13.74
CA VAL A 148 -16.37 -16.10 -14.12
C VAL A 148 -15.12 -16.16 -13.26
N ASN A 149 -14.47 -17.32 -13.17
CA ASN A 149 -13.26 -17.45 -12.35
C ASN A 149 -12.18 -16.47 -12.80
N ALA A 150 -11.91 -15.50 -11.97
CA ALA A 150 -10.92 -14.46 -12.21
C ALA A 150 -10.13 -14.22 -10.94
N VAL A 151 -8.82 -14.17 -11.07
CA VAL A 151 -7.89 -13.80 -9.99
C VAL A 151 -6.94 -12.72 -10.48
N ALA A 152 -6.46 -11.90 -9.55
CA ALA A 152 -5.43 -10.92 -9.82
C ALA A 152 -4.57 -10.69 -8.59
N ASP A 153 -3.40 -10.08 -8.74
CA ASP A 153 -2.53 -9.69 -7.65
C ASP A 153 -2.80 -8.23 -7.27
N ILE A 154 -2.86 -7.97 -5.95
CA ILE A 154 -3.04 -6.64 -5.38
C ILE A 154 -1.82 -6.28 -4.55
N TYR A 155 -1.28 -5.07 -4.74
CA TYR A 155 -0.16 -4.53 -3.99
C TYR A 155 -0.53 -3.19 -3.36
N LEU A 156 -0.34 -3.07 -2.06
CA LEU A 156 -0.44 -1.81 -1.33
C LEU A 156 0.93 -1.14 -1.33
N ILE A 157 1.01 0.06 -1.87
CA ILE A 157 2.24 0.85 -1.94
C ILE A 157 2.09 2.08 -1.07
N GLY A 158 3.10 2.39 -0.31
CA GLY A 158 3.05 3.53 0.58
C GLY A 158 4.36 3.79 1.30
N THR A 159 4.28 4.67 2.26
CA THR A 159 5.39 5.12 3.08
C THR A 159 5.22 4.59 4.50
N ASP A 160 6.27 3.98 5.03
CA ASP A 160 6.35 3.61 6.44
C ASP A 160 6.58 4.88 7.28
N LEU A 161 5.81 4.99 8.37
CA LEU A 161 5.83 6.15 9.28
C LEU A 161 6.20 5.73 10.72
N THR A 162 6.80 4.53 10.87
CA THR A 162 7.27 4.02 12.16
C THR A 162 8.69 4.41 12.49
#